data_b94c172d1bcaa3513650544ce0f6ea9d
#
_entry.id   b94c172d1bcaa3513650544ce0f6ea9d
#
_cell.length_a   1.000
_cell.length_b   1.000
_cell.length_c   1.000
_cell.angle_alpha   90.00
_cell.angle_beta   90.00
_cell.angle_gamma   90.00
#
_symmetry.space_group_name_H-M   'P 1'
#
loop_
_entity.id
_entity.type
_entity.pdbx_description
1 polymer ?
#
loop_
_entity_poly.entity_id
_entity_poly.type
_entity_poly.pdbx_seq_one_letter_code
_entity_poly.pdbx_strand_id
1 'polypeptide(L)'
;RRVFVNNMKIETLKDRFKDVDFIMSAGDVSNYYLDYLVSVLNKDMIYVNGNHVYHKDYPIPFAKNIDGKFINYKGLRILGLDGSKVYSYKEHQYTEKDMFFRILKNIPFMLRGIDIVISHAPPKGIHDVNDRVHEGFSIFNRVIKLFKPKLWIHGHIHLINYMDYQDTMVGETQVSNTFGYRVYTFEK
;
A
#
# COMPACT_ATOMS: atom_id res chain seq x y z
N ARG A 1 -7.83 -0.56 11.37
CA ARG A 1 -8.26 -1.63 12.29
C ARG A 1 -7.37 -1.66 13.52
N ARG A 2 -7.99 -1.52 14.69
CA ARG A 2 -7.38 -1.38 16.03
C ARG A 2 -6.71 -2.64 16.59
N VAL A 3 -6.19 -3.56 15.81
CA VAL A 3 -6.06 -4.93 16.29
C VAL A 3 -4.84 -5.20 17.14
N PHE A 4 -3.75 -4.50 16.97
CA PHE A 4 -2.52 -4.81 17.71
C PHE A 4 -2.08 -3.73 18.69
N VAL A 5 -2.54 -2.51 18.52
CA VAL A 5 -2.08 -1.38 19.32
C VAL A 5 -2.83 -1.26 20.65
N ASN A 6 -4.08 -1.72 20.72
CA ASN A 6 -4.89 -1.58 21.92
C ASN A 6 -4.38 -2.36 23.16
N ASN A 7 -3.50 -3.34 22.98
CA ASN A 7 -2.95 -4.16 24.07
C ASN A 7 -1.44 -4.05 24.24
N MET A 8 -0.74 -3.31 23.38
CA MET A 8 0.70 -3.10 23.52
C MET A 8 0.97 -1.76 24.20
N LYS A 9 1.85 -1.77 25.20
CA LYS A 9 2.35 -0.52 25.80
C LYS A 9 3.09 0.29 24.72
N ILE A 10 3.01 1.61 24.79
CA ILE A 10 3.66 2.53 23.81
C ILE A 10 5.17 2.27 23.74
N GLU A 11 5.82 2.03 24.87
CA GLU A 11 7.25 1.69 24.95
C GLU A 11 7.56 0.43 24.14
N THR A 12 6.72 -0.61 24.25
CA THR A 12 6.89 -1.87 23.51
C THR A 12 6.78 -1.66 21.99
N LEU A 13 5.89 -0.76 21.55
CA LEU A 13 5.78 -0.41 20.13
C LEU A 13 7.03 0.33 19.63
N LYS A 14 7.50 1.31 20.39
CA LYS A 14 8.72 2.07 20.07
C LYS A 14 9.94 1.16 19.95
N ASP A 15 10.13 0.28 20.91
CA ASP A 15 11.24 -0.68 20.91
C ASP A 15 11.17 -1.63 19.72
N ARG A 16 9.99 -2.16 19.43
CA ARG A 16 9.78 -3.12 18.34
C ARG A 16 10.09 -2.54 16.97
N PHE A 17 9.78 -1.25 16.76
CA PHE A 17 9.92 -0.58 15.46
C PHE A 17 11.00 0.52 15.47
N LYS A 18 11.91 0.52 16.44
CA LYS A 18 12.96 1.53 16.55
C LYS A 18 13.84 1.66 15.29
N ASP A 19 14.13 0.52 14.67
CA ASP A 19 15.02 0.43 13.49
C ASP A 19 14.29 0.62 12.16
N VAL A 20 12.98 0.92 12.18
CA VAL A 20 12.21 1.23 10.96
C VAL A 20 12.54 2.64 10.49
N ASP A 21 12.84 2.82 9.21
CA ASP A 21 13.16 4.13 8.62
C ASP A 21 11.93 4.97 8.33
N PHE A 22 10.83 4.36 7.90
CA PHE A 22 9.55 5.00 7.59
C PHE A 22 8.41 3.99 7.52
N ILE A 23 7.18 4.50 7.49
CA ILE A 23 5.95 3.70 7.46
C ILE A 23 5.33 3.78 6.07
N MET A 24 4.75 2.67 5.59
CA MET A 24 3.92 2.61 4.39
C MET A 24 2.51 2.15 4.75
N SER A 25 1.47 2.81 4.21
CA SER A 25 0.09 2.36 4.38
C SER A 25 -0.57 2.12 3.03
N ALA A 26 -1.19 0.93 2.88
CA ALA A 26 -1.88 0.49 1.67
C ALA A 26 -3.40 0.74 1.71
N GLY A 27 -3.87 1.71 2.48
CA GLY A 27 -5.26 2.17 2.49
C GLY A 27 -6.17 1.49 3.51
N ASP A 28 -7.42 1.94 3.55
CA ASP A 28 -8.50 1.51 4.46
C ASP A 28 -8.16 1.60 5.95
N VAL A 29 -7.31 2.58 6.29
CA VAL A 29 -6.92 2.91 7.67
C VAL A 29 -7.38 4.33 7.97
N SER A 30 -7.99 4.55 9.15
CA SER A 30 -8.44 5.89 9.51
C SER A 30 -7.27 6.87 9.69
N ASN A 31 -7.47 8.13 9.29
CA ASN A 31 -6.45 9.17 9.44
C ASN A 31 -6.02 9.36 10.90
N TYR A 32 -6.92 9.21 11.86
CA TYR A 32 -6.57 9.24 13.29
C TYR A 32 -5.58 8.15 13.68
N TYR A 33 -5.74 6.94 13.11
CA TYR A 33 -4.82 5.85 13.42
C TYR A 33 -3.47 6.03 12.72
N LEU A 34 -3.47 6.56 11.49
CA LEU A 34 -2.23 6.90 10.78
C LEU A 34 -1.44 7.99 11.54
N ASP A 35 -2.11 9.05 11.98
CA ASP A 35 -1.51 10.10 12.81
C ASP A 35 -0.96 9.56 14.14
N TYR A 36 -1.72 8.68 14.80
CA TYR A 36 -1.25 7.99 16.00
C TYR A 36 0.04 7.22 15.76
N LEU A 37 0.13 6.45 14.66
CA LEU A 37 1.33 5.68 14.33
C LEU A 37 2.54 6.58 14.07
N VAL A 38 2.35 7.65 13.29
CA VAL A 38 3.40 8.64 13.01
C VAL A 38 3.91 9.26 14.31
N SER A 39 3.00 9.67 15.18
CA SER A 39 3.32 10.35 16.44
C SER A 39 4.02 9.39 17.43
N VAL A 40 3.48 8.17 17.60
CA VAL A 40 4.04 7.20 18.56
C VAL A 40 5.39 6.67 18.12
N LEU A 41 5.55 6.34 16.84
CA LEU A 41 6.80 5.79 16.32
C LEU A 41 7.82 6.88 15.97
N ASN A 42 7.41 8.14 15.90
CA ASN A 42 8.22 9.27 15.46
C ASN A 42 8.90 8.97 14.10
N LYS A 43 8.12 8.48 13.15
CA LYS A 43 8.58 8.13 11.79
C LYS A 43 7.66 8.74 10.76
N ASP A 44 8.27 9.23 9.68
CA ASP A 44 7.50 9.69 8.51
C ASP A 44 6.70 8.55 7.90
N MET A 45 5.63 8.91 7.21
CA MET A 45 4.77 7.97 6.52
C MET A 45 4.53 8.37 5.07
N ILE A 46 4.47 7.38 4.18
CA ILE A 46 3.87 7.51 2.85
C ILE A 46 2.66 6.59 2.78
N TYR A 47 1.60 7.03 2.11
CA TYR A 47 0.38 6.24 2.05
C TYR A 47 -0.41 6.44 0.76
N VAL A 48 -1.27 5.48 0.47
CA VAL A 48 -2.36 5.59 -0.51
C VAL A 48 -3.68 5.42 0.22
N ASN A 49 -4.77 5.96 -0.33
CA ASN A 49 -6.11 5.72 0.21
C ASN A 49 -6.60 4.32 -0.20
N GLY A 50 -7.54 3.77 0.57
CA GLY A 50 -8.34 2.65 0.13
C GLY A 50 -9.61 3.11 -0.58
N ASN A 51 -10.53 2.19 -0.81
CA ASN A 51 -11.88 2.51 -1.29
C ASN A 51 -12.83 2.93 -0.15
N HIS A 52 -12.37 2.86 1.10
CA HIS A 52 -13.01 3.42 2.28
C HIS A 52 -12.08 4.44 2.93
N VAL A 53 -12.36 5.73 2.71
CA VAL A 53 -11.60 6.82 3.36
C VAL A 53 -12.33 7.26 4.62
N TYR A 54 -11.73 7.01 5.76
CA TYR A 54 -12.26 7.41 7.06
C TYR A 54 -11.57 8.68 7.56
N HIS A 55 -12.39 9.68 7.96
CA HIS A 55 -11.89 10.96 8.49
C HIS A 55 -10.96 11.69 7.52
N LYS A 56 -11.36 11.78 6.23
CA LYS A 56 -10.56 12.36 5.14
C LYS A 56 -10.07 13.79 5.40
N ASP A 57 -10.84 14.55 6.15
CA ASP A 57 -10.53 15.96 6.47
C ASP A 57 -9.58 16.11 7.67
N TYR A 58 -9.25 15.00 8.35
CA TYR A 58 -8.29 15.03 9.45
C TYR A 58 -6.86 15.01 8.86
N PRO A 59 -6.04 16.04 9.12
CA PRO A 59 -4.68 16.10 8.62
C PRO A 59 -3.80 15.05 9.31
N ILE A 60 -2.87 14.48 8.58
CA ILE A 60 -1.86 13.56 9.12
C ILE A 60 -0.50 14.25 8.97
N PRO A 61 0.00 14.94 10.01
CA PRO A 61 1.31 15.54 9.99
C PRO A 61 2.40 14.48 9.69
N PHE A 62 3.41 14.88 8.92
CA PHE A 62 4.53 13.99 8.54
C PHE A 62 4.12 12.73 7.74
N ALA A 63 2.91 12.69 7.20
CA ALA A 63 2.47 11.68 6.25
C ALA A 63 2.22 12.30 4.86
N LYS A 64 2.67 11.60 3.83
CA LYS A 64 2.54 12.04 2.44
C LYS A 64 1.66 11.08 1.64
N ASN A 65 0.55 11.58 1.11
CA ASN A 65 -0.24 10.85 0.13
C ASN A 65 0.51 10.82 -1.21
N ILE A 66 0.75 9.61 -1.71
CA ILE A 66 1.49 9.36 -2.95
C ILE A 66 0.60 8.77 -4.05
N ASP A 67 -0.70 8.87 -3.91
CA ASP A 67 -1.61 8.36 -4.91
C ASP A 67 -1.37 8.93 -6.31
N GLY A 68 -1.31 8.05 -7.31
CA GLY A 68 -1.05 8.39 -8.71
C GLY A 68 0.35 9.00 -8.95
N LYS A 69 1.28 8.90 -8.00
CA LYS A 69 2.61 9.53 -8.07
C LYS A 69 3.72 8.50 -7.99
N PHE A 70 4.75 8.75 -8.80
CA PHE A 70 6.05 8.12 -8.68
C PHE A 70 6.98 9.06 -7.90
N ILE A 71 7.60 8.58 -6.85
CA ILE A 71 8.48 9.36 -5.99
C ILE A 71 9.80 8.64 -5.74
N ASN A 72 10.84 9.44 -5.46
CA ASN A 72 12.05 8.94 -4.79
C ASN A 72 11.94 9.30 -3.31
N TYR A 73 11.94 8.30 -2.46
CA TYR A 73 11.81 8.48 -1.02
C TYR A 73 12.84 7.65 -0.27
N LYS A 74 13.72 8.32 0.47
CA LYS A 74 14.85 7.70 1.18
C LYS A 74 15.71 6.77 0.29
N GLY A 75 15.87 7.14 -0.98
CA GLY A 75 16.64 6.37 -1.96
C GLY A 75 15.89 5.24 -2.66
N LEU A 76 14.62 5.01 -2.32
CA LEU A 76 13.75 4.03 -2.97
C LEU A 76 12.82 4.71 -3.98
N ARG A 77 12.63 4.10 -5.14
CA ARG A 77 11.73 4.53 -6.22
C ARG A 77 10.38 3.86 -6.02
N ILE A 78 9.36 4.66 -5.69
CA ILE A 78 8.08 4.14 -5.20
C ILE A 78 6.94 4.70 -6.05
N LEU A 79 6.02 3.84 -6.50
CA LEU A 79 4.76 4.20 -7.14
C LEU A 79 3.60 3.94 -6.17
N GLY A 80 2.71 4.93 -6.00
CA GLY A 80 1.48 4.79 -5.23
C GLY A 80 0.24 4.73 -6.13
N LEU A 81 -0.70 3.84 -5.83
CA LEU A 81 -1.96 3.63 -6.56
C LEU A 81 -3.07 3.30 -5.56
N ASP A 82 -3.97 4.24 -5.32
CA ASP A 82 -5.06 4.06 -4.37
C ASP A 82 -6.28 3.31 -4.94
N GLY A 83 -7.21 3.01 -4.06
CA GLY A 83 -8.57 2.59 -4.40
C GLY A 83 -8.70 1.16 -4.94
N SER A 84 -9.93 0.84 -5.34
CA SER A 84 -10.32 -0.47 -5.86
C SER A 84 -10.99 -0.37 -7.23
N LYS A 85 -11.35 -1.50 -7.81
CA LYS A 85 -12.25 -1.53 -8.97
C LYS A 85 -13.62 -0.96 -8.63
N VAL A 86 -14.28 -0.40 -9.65
CA VAL A 86 -15.63 0.14 -9.53
C VAL A 86 -16.62 -0.96 -9.22
N TYR A 87 -17.31 -0.83 -8.08
CA TYR A 87 -18.45 -1.67 -7.72
C TYR A 87 -19.69 -0.86 -7.24
N SER A 88 -19.49 0.37 -6.75
CA SER A 88 -20.55 1.24 -6.23
C SER A 88 -20.44 2.71 -6.65
N TYR A 89 -19.52 3.02 -7.56
CA TYR A 89 -19.29 4.37 -8.12
C TYR A 89 -19.01 5.46 -7.07
N LYS A 90 -18.35 5.11 -5.98
CA LYS A 90 -17.87 6.04 -4.95
C LYS A 90 -16.47 6.56 -5.27
N GLU A 91 -16.02 7.52 -4.45
CA GLU A 91 -14.63 8.01 -4.49
C GLU A 91 -13.63 6.84 -4.36
N HIS A 92 -12.45 6.97 -4.95
CA HIS A 92 -11.39 5.95 -4.94
C HIS A 92 -11.80 4.59 -5.53
N GLN A 93 -12.71 4.61 -6.51
CA GLN A 93 -13.06 3.45 -7.31
C GLN A 93 -12.77 3.75 -8.79
N TYR A 94 -12.01 2.89 -9.44
CA TYR A 94 -11.48 3.10 -10.77
C TYR A 94 -11.84 1.96 -11.72
N THR A 95 -12.10 2.30 -12.98
CA THR A 95 -12.14 1.30 -14.04
C THR A 95 -10.72 0.84 -14.40
N GLU A 96 -10.59 -0.26 -15.11
CA GLU A 96 -9.30 -0.72 -15.64
C GLU A 96 -8.63 0.35 -16.53
N LYS A 97 -9.46 1.11 -17.28
CA LYS A 97 -9.00 2.21 -18.14
C LYS A 97 -8.48 3.39 -17.32
N ASP A 98 -9.17 3.77 -16.26
CA ASP A 98 -8.72 4.86 -15.38
C ASP A 98 -7.37 4.51 -14.74
N MET A 99 -7.25 3.29 -14.23
CA MET A 99 -6.01 2.81 -13.61
C MET A 99 -4.87 2.73 -14.64
N PHE A 100 -5.16 2.31 -15.88
CA PHE A 100 -4.19 2.33 -16.96
C PHE A 100 -3.64 3.74 -17.20
N PHE A 101 -4.48 4.77 -17.31
CA PHE A 101 -4.01 6.14 -17.53
C PHE A 101 -3.25 6.71 -16.34
N ARG A 102 -3.60 6.32 -15.12
CA ARG A 102 -2.88 6.71 -13.90
C ARG A 102 -1.45 6.15 -13.91
N ILE A 103 -1.27 4.91 -14.36
CA ILE A 103 0.05 4.28 -14.52
C ILE A 103 0.81 4.90 -15.69
N LEU A 104 0.15 5.12 -16.83
CA LEU A 104 0.75 5.65 -18.06
C LEU A 104 1.50 6.96 -17.82
N LYS A 105 0.94 7.87 -17.02
CA LYS A 105 1.57 9.15 -16.65
C LYS A 105 2.92 8.98 -15.94
N ASN A 106 3.13 7.84 -15.28
CA ASN A 106 4.32 7.56 -14.50
C ASN A 106 5.37 6.73 -15.26
N ILE A 107 5.04 6.20 -16.46
CA ILE A 107 5.98 5.37 -17.25
C ILE A 107 7.33 6.04 -17.47
N PRO A 108 7.45 7.33 -17.84
CA PRO A 108 8.75 7.96 -18.07
C PRO A 108 9.68 7.90 -16.86
N PHE A 109 9.11 7.93 -15.66
CA PHE A 109 9.87 7.81 -14.41
C PHE A 109 10.21 6.35 -14.09
N MET A 110 9.27 5.43 -14.35
CA MET A 110 9.41 3.98 -14.10
C MET A 110 10.48 3.35 -14.99
N LEU A 111 10.77 3.89 -16.18
CA LEU A 111 11.85 3.42 -17.06
C LEU A 111 13.24 3.50 -16.42
N ARG A 112 13.42 4.32 -15.40
CA ARG A 112 14.65 4.39 -14.60
C ARG A 112 14.72 3.29 -13.53
N GLY A 113 13.73 2.39 -13.51
CA GLY A 113 13.54 1.32 -12.53
C GLY A 113 12.55 1.74 -11.43
N ILE A 114 11.98 0.74 -10.78
CA ILE A 114 11.04 0.87 -9.68
C ILE A 114 11.40 -0.15 -8.59
N ASP A 115 11.40 0.26 -7.34
CA ASP A 115 11.74 -0.62 -6.24
C ASP A 115 10.48 -1.15 -5.55
N ILE A 116 9.51 -0.25 -5.29
CA ILE A 116 8.29 -0.59 -4.56
C ILE A 116 7.04 -0.05 -5.29
N VAL A 117 5.99 -0.86 -5.35
CA VAL A 117 4.63 -0.38 -5.63
C VAL A 117 3.78 -0.53 -4.37
N ILE A 118 3.07 0.54 -4.01
CA ILE A 118 2.06 0.55 -2.97
C ILE A 118 0.72 0.70 -3.66
N SER A 119 -0.12 -0.33 -3.64
CA SER A 119 -1.50 -0.25 -4.12
C SER A 119 -2.49 -0.57 -3.02
N HIS A 120 -3.74 -0.11 -3.14
CA HIS A 120 -4.78 -0.60 -2.24
C HIS A 120 -5.31 -1.95 -2.73
N ALA A 121 -5.80 -2.02 -3.97
CA ALA A 121 -6.23 -3.29 -4.55
C ALA A 121 -5.04 -4.16 -4.98
N PRO A 122 -5.20 -5.50 -5.01
CA PRO A 122 -4.19 -6.44 -5.49
C PRO A 122 -4.08 -6.47 -7.01
N PRO A 123 -3.04 -7.10 -7.58
CA PRO A 123 -3.02 -7.54 -8.96
C PRO A 123 -4.06 -8.65 -9.20
N LYS A 124 -4.72 -8.65 -10.37
CA LYS A 124 -5.72 -9.66 -10.71
C LYS A 124 -5.12 -11.08 -10.76
N GLY A 125 -5.78 -12.04 -10.12
CA GLY A 125 -5.32 -13.43 -10.03
C GLY A 125 -4.22 -13.66 -8.99
N ILE A 126 -3.83 -12.62 -8.23
CA ILE A 126 -2.83 -12.71 -7.17
C ILE A 126 -3.42 -12.09 -5.91
N HIS A 127 -3.75 -12.93 -4.94
CA HIS A 127 -4.38 -12.57 -3.67
C HIS A 127 -5.77 -11.95 -3.77
N ASP A 128 -6.29 -11.68 -4.96
CA ASP A 128 -7.65 -11.16 -5.14
C ASP A 128 -8.71 -12.27 -4.93
N VAL A 129 -9.96 -11.85 -4.80
CA VAL A 129 -11.11 -12.76 -4.74
C VAL A 129 -11.95 -12.55 -5.98
N ASN A 130 -12.45 -13.66 -6.56
CA ASN A 130 -13.29 -13.61 -7.75
C ASN A 130 -14.72 -13.17 -7.39
N ASP A 131 -14.84 -11.96 -6.87
CA ASP A 131 -16.09 -11.28 -6.62
C ASP A 131 -16.01 -9.83 -7.12
N ARG A 132 -17.17 -9.15 -7.19
CA ARG A 132 -17.26 -7.80 -7.73
C ARG A 132 -16.51 -6.73 -6.93
N VAL A 133 -16.32 -6.97 -5.64
CA VAL A 133 -15.74 -5.98 -4.71
C VAL A 133 -14.23 -6.12 -4.61
N HIS A 134 -13.74 -7.37 -4.59
CA HIS A 134 -12.35 -7.68 -4.25
C HIS A 134 -11.50 -8.09 -5.45
N GLU A 135 -12.05 -7.98 -6.67
CA GLU A 135 -11.29 -8.26 -7.89
C GLU A 135 -10.13 -7.27 -8.08
N GLY A 136 -8.93 -7.80 -8.36
CA GLY A 136 -7.73 -7.02 -8.62
C GLY A 136 -7.65 -6.40 -10.03
N PHE A 137 -6.69 -5.50 -10.26
CA PHE A 137 -6.47 -4.87 -11.57
C PHE A 137 -5.56 -5.71 -12.46
N SER A 138 -5.99 -5.98 -13.70
CA SER A 138 -5.20 -6.72 -14.69
C SER A 138 -3.97 -5.93 -15.15
N ILE A 139 -4.07 -4.60 -15.19
CA ILE A 139 -2.95 -3.74 -15.58
C ILE A 139 -1.76 -3.86 -14.63
N PHE A 140 -1.98 -4.21 -13.36
CA PHE A 140 -0.91 -4.40 -12.38
C PHE A 140 0.01 -5.57 -12.75
N ASN A 141 -0.54 -6.65 -13.32
CA ASN A 141 0.25 -7.78 -13.83
C ASN A 141 1.18 -7.34 -14.97
N ARG A 142 0.74 -6.38 -15.81
CA ARG A 142 1.61 -5.82 -16.87
C ARG A 142 2.74 -5.00 -16.27
N VAL A 143 2.47 -4.21 -15.22
CA VAL A 143 3.51 -3.45 -14.50
C VAL A 143 4.54 -4.40 -13.90
N ILE A 144 4.10 -5.45 -13.20
CA ILE A 144 4.99 -6.47 -12.63
C ILE A 144 5.88 -7.08 -13.72
N LYS A 145 5.28 -7.51 -14.82
CA LYS A 145 6.01 -8.15 -15.94
C LYS A 145 7.03 -7.24 -16.60
N LEU A 146 6.68 -5.97 -16.83
CA LEU A 146 7.50 -5.03 -17.61
C LEU A 146 8.54 -4.31 -16.76
N PHE A 147 8.22 -3.92 -15.54
CA PHE A 147 9.07 -3.07 -14.69
C PHE A 147 9.69 -3.82 -13.51
N LYS A 148 9.20 -5.00 -13.19
CA LYS A 148 9.76 -5.92 -12.18
C LYS A 148 10.10 -5.22 -10.85
N PRO A 149 9.15 -4.51 -10.19
CA PRO A 149 9.41 -3.96 -8.89
C PRO A 149 9.88 -5.06 -7.94
N LYS A 150 10.79 -4.77 -7.03
CA LYS A 150 11.24 -5.75 -6.03
C LYS A 150 10.11 -6.16 -5.09
N LEU A 151 9.28 -5.17 -4.71
CA LEU A 151 8.16 -5.37 -3.79
C LEU A 151 6.89 -4.69 -4.32
N TRP A 152 5.79 -5.43 -4.26
CA TRP A 152 4.43 -4.93 -4.46
C TRP A 152 3.64 -5.16 -3.18
N ILE A 153 3.32 -4.10 -2.43
CA ILE A 153 2.44 -4.22 -1.28
C ILE A 153 1.01 -3.79 -1.62
N HIS A 154 0.04 -4.51 -1.07
CA HIS A 154 -1.37 -4.16 -1.21
C HIS A 154 -2.17 -4.44 0.07
N GLY A 155 -3.34 -3.85 0.18
CA GLY A 155 -4.34 -4.08 1.22
C GLY A 155 -5.58 -4.77 0.66
N HIS A 156 -6.76 -4.23 0.96
CA HIS A 156 -8.08 -4.57 0.46
C HIS A 156 -8.59 -5.97 0.83
N ILE A 157 -7.76 -6.99 0.69
CA ILE A 157 -8.11 -8.38 0.98
C ILE A 157 -7.87 -8.70 2.45
N HIS A 158 -8.93 -9.11 3.13
CA HIS A 158 -8.87 -9.42 4.55
C HIS A 158 -8.52 -10.88 4.78
N LEU A 159 -7.48 -11.13 5.55
CA LEU A 159 -7.11 -12.46 6.01
C LEU A 159 -7.90 -12.84 7.26
N ILE A 160 -8.05 -14.13 7.53
CA ILE A 160 -8.77 -14.65 8.71
C ILE A 160 -8.06 -14.17 9.98
N ASN A 161 -6.74 -14.34 10.03
CA ASN A 161 -5.91 -13.89 11.13
C ASN A 161 -4.95 -12.79 10.68
N TYR A 162 -4.71 -11.79 11.54
CA TYR A 162 -3.76 -10.72 11.28
C TYR A 162 -2.29 -11.17 11.28
N MET A 163 -2.02 -12.35 11.81
CA MET A 163 -0.68 -12.96 11.80
C MET A 163 -0.45 -13.79 10.55
N ASP A 164 -1.49 -14.04 9.75
CA ASP A 164 -1.33 -14.78 8.49
C ASP A 164 -0.54 -13.94 7.50
N TYR A 165 0.32 -14.62 6.76
CA TYR A 165 1.11 -14.03 5.69
C TYR A 165 0.56 -14.49 4.35
N GLN A 166 0.37 -13.54 3.45
CA GLN A 166 -0.01 -13.83 2.07
C GLN A 166 1.00 -13.14 1.14
N ASP A 167 2.04 -13.89 0.82
CA ASP A 167 3.16 -13.45 -0.02
C ASP A 167 3.29 -14.40 -1.21
N THR A 168 3.44 -13.84 -2.41
CA THR A 168 3.62 -14.60 -3.65
C THR A 168 4.74 -14.00 -4.48
N MET A 169 5.68 -14.83 -4.94
CA MET A 169 6.70 -14.42 -5.91
C MET A 169 6.14 -14.50 -7.32
N VAL A 170 6.18 -13.41 -8.04
CA VAL A 170 5.79 -13.31 -9.45
C VAL A 170 7.01 -12.86 -10.25
N GLY A 171 7.76 -13.83 -10.76
CA GLY A 171 9.09 -13.58 -11.29
C GLY A 171 10.01 -13.05 -10.20
N GLU A 172 10.53 -11.84 -10.39
CA GLU A 172 11.42 -11.17 -9.43
C GLU A 172 10.68 -10.31 -8.41
N THR A 173 9.37 -10.15 -8.55
CA THR A 173 8.54 -9.31 -7.68
C THR A 173 7.92 -10.12 -6.55
N GLN A 174 8.18 -9.73 -5.31
CA GLN A 174 7.39 -10.20 -4.17
C GLN A 174 6.09 -9.39 -4.10
N VAL A 175 4.95 -10.04 -4.25
CA VAL A 175 3.63 -9.45 -3.99
C VAL A 175 3.19 -9.82 -2.59
N SER A 176 2.83 -8.85 -1.78
CA SER A 176 2.55 -9.04 -0.34
C SER A 176 1.26 -8.34 0.08
N ASN A 177 0.36 -9.08 0.69
CA ASN A 177 -0.81 -8.54 1.36
C ASN A 177 -0.41 -8.01 2.74
N THR A 178 -0.61 -6.71 2.97
CA THR A 178 -0.23 -6.03 4.22
C THR A 178 -1.37 -5.95 5.23
N PHE A 179 -2.32 -6.88 5.19
CA PHE A 179 -3.35 -6.98 6.21
C PHE A 179 -2.71 -7.19 7.60
N GLY A 180 -3.00 -6.28 8.53
CA GLY A 180 -2.25 -6.18 9.79
C GLY A 180 -1.00 -5.29 9.62
N TYR A 181 0.18 -5.84 9.74
CA TYR A 181 1.44 -5.13 9.45
C TYR A 181 2.53 -6.10 8.97
N ARG A 182 3.54 -5.54 8.26
CA ARG A 182 4.74 -6.25 7.79
C ARG A 182 5.96 -5.35 7.98
N VAL A 183 7.13 -5.96 8.10
CA VAL A 183 8.41 -5.25 8.08
C VAL A 183 9.23 -5.78 6.90
N TYR A 184 9.72 -4.88 6.08
CA TYR A 184 10.56 -5.22 4.93
C TYR A 184 11.92 -4.56 5.08
N THR A 185 12.96 -5.25 4.66
CA THR A 185 14.33 -4.72 4.62
C THR A 185 14.80 -4.63 3.18
N PHE A 186 15.31 -3.46 2.81
CA PHE A 186 15.92 -3.22 1.50
C PHE A 186 17.40 -2.96 1.70
N GLU A 187 18.22 -3.77 1.09
CA GLU A 187 19.65 -3.50 0.96
C GLU A 187 19.88 -2.46 -0.14
N LYS A 188 20.75 -1.49 0.13
CA LYS A 188 21.13 -0.42 -0.82
C LYS A 188 22.13 -0.92 -1.82
#